data_369cba2fe80cd1a12abfebe321c9cfa6
#
_entry.id   369cba2fe80cd1a12abfebe321c9cfa6
#
_cell.length_a   1.000
_cell.length_b   1.000
_cell.length_c   1.000
_cell.angle_alpha   90.00
_cell.angle_beta   90.00
_cell.angle_gamma   90.00
#
_symmetry.space_group_name_H-M   'P 1'
#
loop_
_entity.id
_entity.type
_entity.pdbx_description
1 polymer ?
#
loop_
_entity_poly.entity_id
_entity_poly.type
_entity_poly.pdbx_seq_one_letter_code
_entity_poly.pdbx_strand_id
1 'polypeptide(L)'
;MSNIFDKVISKSTWGKNAIDAINFRNEIKRGLSRRKANKATTKIASKFQGLKESDIKQWRQAHQLALLTENPSREELYRIYKDALLNDHLKSVVKVRLEKLLKCDFQIVDIKTGEVDTELADLFKKSWFWKFLTYSWNANLFGFSLIQFGDMVDSASGIVALEISDVEEFPREHVKPELGIIVREPQDKTGWNYRTGGFAEWLIEVGDKKDLGLLLEACPLAISNKYMGIFWDEFAEMFAAPIRIGKTNVQNEGERSRLGEMLEDMGRNAWGVFDNDTDIEIVESNKKDAYLVYDKRMERNEKGMSKLTLGNTMTVDDGSSRAQGQVHENVTNDIVDSDKREIMFLINEKLFPFLINKGYPLEGKKFKWDDSEKLNIKDQADIDKWLLEYFDIEVEYFKSKYNSSIIDYKKKEVKGGTDAGK
;
A
#
# COMPACT_ATOMS: atom_id res chain seq x y z
N MET A 1 2.35 43.58 -23.26
CA MET A 1 2.31 42.10 -23.28
C MET A 1 1.79 41.43 -22.00
N SER A 2 1.49 42.19 -20.92
CA SER A 2 0.95 41.60 -19.64
C SER A 2 -0.54 41.21 -19.65
N ASN A 3 -1.35 41.83 -20.53
CA ASN A 3 -2.81 41.67 -20.50
C ASN A 3 -3.37 40.38 -21.13
N ILE A 4 -2.57 39.60 -21.84
CA ILE A 4 -3.06 38.35 -22.47
C ILE A 4 -2.82 37.16 -21.53
N PHE A 5 -1.73 37.15 -20.79
CA PHE A 5 -1.45 36.12 -19.78
C PHE A 5 -2.43 36.14 -18.62
N ASP A 6 -2.82 37.32 -18.13
CA ASP A 6 -3.80 37.47 -17.05
C ASP A 6 -5.21 36.98 -17.45
N LYS A 7 -5.58 37.15 -18.73
CA LYS A 7 -6.87 36.66 -19.26
C LYS A 7 -6.93 35.14 -19.46
N VAL A 8 -5.78 34.49 -19.69
CA VAL A 8 -5.71 33.03 -19.86
C VAL A 8 -5.71 32.33 -18.50
N ILE A 9 -5.01 32.89 -17.51
CA ILE A 9 -4.96 32.33 -16.14
C ILE A 9 -6.33 32.46 -15.45
N SER A 10 -7.08 33.54 -15.69
CA SER A 10 -8.40 33.74 -15.07
C SER A 10 -9.51 32.78 -15.59
N LYS A 11 -9.27 32.09 -16.71
CA LYS A 11 -10.24 31.14 -17.30
C LYS A 11 -10.01 29.67 -16.90
N SER A 12 -8.88 29.34 -16.29
CA SER A 12 -8.64 27.98 -15.77
C SER A 12 -9.11 27.88 -14.32
N THR A 13 -9.68 26.75 -13.96
CA THR A 13 -10.10 26.45 -12.57
C THR A 13 -8.92 26.53 -11.60
N TRP A 14 -7.72 26.18 -12.06
CA TRP A 14 -6.49 26.28 -11.30
C TRP A 14 -6.05 27.74 -11.06
N GLY A 15 -6.20 28.60 -12.07
CA GLY A 15 -5.92 30.03 -11.96
C GLY A 15 -6.87 30.75 -11.00
N LYS A 16 -8.15 30.39 -10.96
CA LYS A 16 -9.12 30.93 -9.99
C LYS A 16 -8.74 30.56 -8.56
N ASN A 17 -8.42 29.30 -8.29
CA ASN A 17 -8.00 28.85 -6.96
C ASN A 17 -6.70 29.52 -6.48
N ALA A 18 -5.77 29.80 -7.40
CA ALA A 18 -4.54 30.52 -7.08
C ALA A 18 -4.79 32.02 -6.78
N ILE A 19 -5.69 32.66 -7.53
CA ILE A 19 -6.10 34.05 -7.29
C ILE A 19 -6.87 34.18 -5.98
N ASP A 20 -7.76 33.25 -5.67
CA ASP A 20 -8.50 33.21 -4.42
C ASP A 20 -7.59 32.99 -3.21
N ALA A 21 -6.55 32.16 -3.34
CA ALA A 21 -5.52 31.97 -2.31
C ALA A 21 -4.66 33.26 -2.10
N ILE A 22 -4.33 33.97 -3.17
CA ILE A 22 -3.57 35.23 -3.11
C ILE A 22 -4.45 36.34 -2.49
N ASN A 23 -5.71 36.41 -2.86
CA ASN A 23 -6.67 37.38 -2.31
C ASN A 23 -6.91 37.11 -0.82
N PHE A 24 -7.08 35.87 -0.41
CA PHE A 24 -7.18 35.45 0.99
C PHE A 24 -5.93 35.83 1.80
N ARG A 25 -4.71 35.62 1.24
CA ARG A 25 -3.44 36.03 1.86
C ARG A 25 -3.31 37.56 1.99
N ASN A 26 -3.84 38.30 1.03
CA ASN A 26 -3.84 39.76 1.04
C ASN A 26 -4.89 40.36 1.99
N GLU A 27 -6.01 39.67 2.20
CA GLU A 27 -7.01 40.04 3.20
C GLU A 27 -6.51 39.81 4.63
N ILE A 28 -5.76 38.73 4.87
CA ILE A 28 -5.08 38.49 6.16
C ILE A 28 -4.03 39.60 6.42
N LYS A 29 -3.28 40.03 5.41
CA LYS A 29 -2.28 41.11 5.54
C LYS A 29 -2.91 42.49 5.76
N ARG A 30 -4.19 42.70 5.37
CA ARG A 30 -4.91 43.99 5.52
C ARG A 30 -5.63 44.18 6.86
N GLY A 31 -5.29 43.40 7.86
CA GLY A 31 -5.72 43.68 9.24
C GLY A 31 -7.21 43.47 9.47
N LEU A 32 -7.67 42.24 9.24
CA LEU A 32 -8.95 41.82 9.77
C LEU A 32 -8.94 42.01 11.30
N SER A 33 -9.89 42.80 11.80
CA SER A 33 -10.05 43.01 13.24
C SER A 33 -10.07 41.64 13.96
N ARG A 34 -9.48 41.53 15.18
CA ARG A 34 -9.44 40.33 16.03
C ARG A 34 -10.78 39.57 16.08
N ARG A 35 -11.93 40.26 15.99
CA ARG A 35 -13.27 39.65 15.93
C ARG A 35 -13.54 38.82 14.67
N LYS A 36 -12.99 39.19 13.50
CA LYS A 36 -13.16 38.41 12.26
C LYS A 36 -12.21 37.20 12.22
N ALA A 37 -11.03 37.33 12.78
CA ALA A 37 -10.09 36.21 12.90
C ALA A 37 -10.63 35.13 13.85
N ASN A 38 -11.20 35.49 15.00
CA ASN A 38 -11.84 34.55 15.92
C ASN A 38 -13.07 33.87 15.31
N LYS A 39 -13.86 34.57 14.49
CA LYS A 39 -14.98 33.98 13.76
C LYS A 39 -14.52 33.04 12.64
N ALA A 40 -13.38 33.32 12.00
CA ALA A 40 -12.77 32.44 11.01
C ALA A 40 -12.17 31.20 11.67
N THR A 41 -11.48 31.33 12.80
CA THR A 41 -10.94 30.20 13.58
C THR A 41 -12.06 29.30 14.12
N THR A 42 -13.13 29.87 14.65
CA THR A 42 -14.30 29.08 15.09
C THR A 42 -14.98 28.36 13.94
N LYS A 43 -15.05 28.97 12.73
CA LYS A 43 -15.58 28.32 11.53
C LYS A 43 -14.65 27.23 11.00
N ILE A 44 -13.33 27.40 11.12
CA ILE A 44 -12.33 26.39 10.75
C ILE A 44 -12.41 25.22 11.74
N ALA A 45 -12.46 25.47 13.04
CA ALA A 45 -12.61 24.43 14.06
C ALA A 45 -13.94 23.66 13.92
N SER A 46 -15.06 24.35 13.63
CA SER A 46 -16.34 23.69 13.40
C SER A 46 -16.39 22.90 12.08
N LYS A 47 -15.62 23.30 11.06
CA LYS A 47 -15.44 22.50 9.84
C LYS A 47 -14.59 21.26 10.10
N PHE A 48 -13.57 21.34 10.95
CA PHE A 48 -12.75 20.17 11.32
C PHE A 48 -13.56 19.11 12.07
N GLN A 49 -14.41 19.51 13.02
CA GLN A 49 -15.31 18.58 13.72
C GLN A 49 -16.34 17.91 12.78
N GLY A 50 -16.78 18.60 11.72
CA GLY A 50 -17.64 18.04 10.67
C GLY A 50 -16.96 17.07 9.71
N LEU A 51 -15.64 17.17 9.52
CA LEU A 51 -14.88 16.32 8.60
C LEU A 51 -14.87 14.84 9.01
N LYS A 52 -14.87 14.55 10.32
CA LYS A 52 -14.83 13.17 10.85
C LYS A 52 -16.04 12.33 10.43
N GLU A 53 -17.24 12.88 10.58
CA GLU A 53 -18.44 12.20 10.11
C GLU A 53 -18.51 12.13 8.57
N SER A 54 -17.93 13.12 7.89
CA SER A 54 -17.95 13.15 6.44
C SER A 54 -17.10 12.05 5.83
N ASP A 55 -15.92 11.72 6.37
CA ASP A 55 -15.04 10.70 5.79
C ASP A 55 -15.64 9.29 5.83
N ILE A 56 -16.25 8.90 6.95
CA ILE A 56 -16.97 7.62 7.05
C ILE A 56 -18.26 7.65 6.20
N LYS A 57 -18.97 8.78 6.15
CA LYS A 57 -20.14 8.95 5.29
C LYS A 57 -19.75 8.87 3.82
N GLN A 58 -18.65 9.52 3.42
CA GLN A 58 -18.14 9.48 2.06
C GLN A 58 -17.75 8.05 1.66
N TRP A 59 -17.06 7.31 2.53
CA TRP A 59 -16.75 5.91 2.29
C TRP A 59 -18.01 5.07 2.08
N ARG A 60 -19.06 5.24 2.93
CA ARG A 60 -20.33 4.52 2.78
C ARG A 60 -21.04 4.89 1.48
N GLN A 61 -21.06 6.16 1.13
CA GLN A 61 -21.66 6.64 -0.11
C GLN A 61 -20.90 6.11 -1.34
N ALA A 62 -19.58 6.17 -1.31
CA ALA A 62 -18.72 5.62 -2.38
C ALA A 62 -18.93 4.12 -2.55
N HIS A 63 -19.04 3.36 -1.45
CA HIS A 63 -19.38 1.94 -1.48
C HIS A 63 -20.76 1.70 -2.11
N GLN A 64 -21.79 2.47 -1.74
CA GLN A 64 -23.11 2.36 -2.34
C GLN A 64 -23.11 2.68 -3.83
N LEU A 65 -22.36 3.71 -4.26
CA LEU A 65 -22.22 4.08 -5.67
C LEU A 65 -21.51 3.00 -6.48
N ALA A 66 -20.53 2.33 -5.91
CA ALA A 66 -19.84 1.21 -6.55
C ALA A 66 -20.74 -0.02 -6.76
N LEU A 67 -21.78 -0.20 -5.94
CA LEU A 67 -22.74 -1.30 -6.02
C LEU A 67 -23.96 -1.02 -6.89
N LEU A 68 -24.08 0.17 -7.49
CA LEU A 68 -25.22 0.50 -8.36
C LEU A 68 -25.25 -0.40 -9.60
N THR A 69 -26.41 -0.98 -9.86
CA THR A 69 -26.58 -1.94 -10.96
C THR A 69 -26.58 -1.27 -12.34
N GLU A 70 -27.17 -0.07 -12.45
CA GLU A 70 -27.33 0.60 -13.75
C GLU A 70 -26.10 1.41 -14.18
N ASN A 71 -25.43 2.05 -13.22
CA ASN A 71 -24.26 2.88 -13.47
C ASN A 71 -23.31 2.81 -12.28
N PRO A 72 -22.58 1.70 -12.09
CA PRO A 72 -21.59 1.57 -11.04
C PRO A 72 -20.51 2.64 -11.20
N SER A 73 -20.10 3.26 -10.08
CA SER A 73 -19.01 4.21 -10.07
C SER A 73 -18.08 3.90 -8.89
N ARG A 74 -16.84 3.59 -9.22
CA ARG A 74 -15.78 3.29 -8.23
C ARG A 74 -14.80 4.45 -8.02
N GLU A 75 -14.98 5.57 -8.75
CA GLU A 75 -14.07 6.72 -8.72
C GLU A 75 -13.79 7.21 -7.30
N GLU A 76 -14.86 7.54 -6.57
CA GLU A 76 -14.76 8.08 -5.23
C GLU A 76 -14.19 7.03 -4.24
N LEU A 77 -14.53 5.76 -4.45
CA LEU A 77 -14.00 4.65 -3.65
C LEU A 77 -12.49 4.50 -3.86
N TYR A 78 -12.01 4.54 -5.10
CA TYR A 78 -10.58 4.48 -5.40
C TYR A 78 -9.81 5.69 -4.86
N ARG A 79 -10.43 6.86 -4.83
CA ARG A 79 -9.85 8.06 -4.20
C ARG A 79 -9.65 7.84 -2.69
N ILE A 80 -10.65 7.27 -2.02
CA ILE A 80 -10.57 6.93 -0.59
C ILE A 80 -9.52 5.84 -0.34
N TYR A 81 -9.39 4.84 -1.22
CA TYR A 81 -8.36 3.81 -1.13
C TYR A 81 -6.94 4.39 -1.21
N LYS A 82 -6.73 5.33 -2.14
CA LYS A 82 -5.44 6.03 -2.27
C LYS A 82 -5.11 6.85 -1.01
N ASP A 83 -6.10 7.51 -0.42
CA ASP A 83 -5.92 8.24 0.85
C ASP A 83 -5.63 7.28 2.01
N ALA A 84 -6.33 6.15 2.10
CA ALA A 84 -6.08 5.13 3.12
C ALA A 84 -4.67 4.51 3.03
N LEU A 85 -4.13 4.35 1.82
CA LEU A 85 -2.75 3.87 1.59
C LEU A 85 -1.66 4.89 1.99
N LEU A 86 -2.02 6.11 2.39
CA LEU A 86 -1.09 7.06 3.03
C LEU A 86 -0.83 6.69 4.50
N ASN A 87 -1.69 5.84 5.10
CA ASN A 87 -1.40 5.29 6.42
C ASN A 87 -0.14 4.41 6.34
N ASP A 88 0.84 4.72 7.16
CA ASP A 88 2.17 4.11 7.17
C ASP A 88 2.13 2.61 7.47
N HIS A 89 1.33 2.22 8.49
CA HIS A 89 1.17 0.82 8.87
C HIS A 89 0.52 0.00 7.75
N LEU A 90 -0.62 0.47 7.20
CA LEU A 90 -1.31 -0.21 6.09
C LEU A 90 -0.39 -0.36 4.88
N LYS A 91 0.31 0.72 4.50
CA LYS A 91 1.27 0.70 3.39
C LYS A 91 2.40 -0.29 3.62
N SER A 92 2.92 -0.36 4.85
CA SER A 92 4.00 -1.29 5.22
C SER A 92 3.58 -2.75 5.06
N VAL A 93 2.42 -3.14 5.64
CA VAL A 93 1.96 -4.54 5.58
C VAL A 93 1.57 -4.97 4.15
N VAL A 94 0.98 -4.07 3.37
CA VAL A 94 0.71 -4.28 1.93
C VAL A 94 2.00 -4.51 1.17
N LYS A 95 3.01 -3.66 1.40
CA LYS A 95 4.32 -3.77 0.75
C LYS A 95 5.03 -5.08 1.10
N VAL A 96 5.00 -5.50 2.37
CA VAL A 96 5.60 -6.78 2.81
C VAL A 96 4.99 -7.96 2.06
N ARG A 97 3.65 -8.03 1.92
CA ARG A 97 2.99 -9.12 1.19
C ARG A 97 3.36 -9.13 -0.29
N LEU A 98 3.32 -7.97 -0.94
CA LEU A 98 3.72 -7.84 -2.35
C LEU A 98 5.19 -8.22 -2.56
N GLU A 99 6.11 -7.72 -1.73
CA GLU A 99 7.54 -8.02 -1.88
C GLU A 99 7.86 -9.49 -1.65
N LYS A 100 7.16 -10.18 -0.74
CA LYS A 100 7.28 -11.62 -0.56
C LYS A 100 6.91 -12.38 -1.84
N LEU A 101 5.82 -12.00 -2.50
CA LEU A 101 5.42 -12.56 -3.80
C LEU A 101 6.47 -12.30 -4.87
N LEU A 102 6.91 -11.05 -5.00
CA LEU A 102 7.85 -10.64 -6.03
C LEU A 102 9.26 -11.24 -5.85
N LYS A 103 9.61 -11.73 -4.67
CA LYS A 103 10.88 -12.45 -4.41
C LYS A 103 10.86 -13.91 -4.86
N CYS A 104 9.68 -14.46 -5.17
CA CYS A 104 9.58 -15.84 -5.61
C CYS A 104 10.15 -15.98 -7.01
N ASP A 105 11.04 -16.94 -7.21
CA ASP A 105 11.53 -17.29 -8.53
C ASP A 105 10.48 -18.08 -9.31
N PHE A 106 10.61 -18.09 -10.61
CA PHE A 106 9.69 -18.79 -11.50
C PHE A 106 10.43 -19.53 -12.61
N GLN A 107 9.73 -20.48 -13.19
CA GLN A 107 10.21 -21.32 -14.28
C GLN A 107 9.16 -21.39 -15.39
N ILE A 108 9.61 -21.50 -16.63
CA ILE A 108 8.78 -21.88 -17.75
C ILE A 108 9.13 -23.32 -18.10
N VAL A 109 8.14 -24.20 -18.07
CA VAL A 109 8.34 -25.63 -18.25
C VAL A 109 7.53 -26.13 -19.46
N ASP A 110 8.08 -27.10 -20.17
CA ASP A 110 7.35 -27.83 -21.21
C ASP A 110 6.29 -28.73 -20.54
N ILE A 111 5.06 -28.68 -21.04
CA ILE A 111 3.94 -29.42 -20.47
C ILE A 111 4.13 -30.95 -20.62
N LYS A 112 4.78 -31.40 -21.70
CA LYS A 112 4.94 -32.81 -22.02
C LYS A 112 6.15 -33.45 -21.36
N THR A 113 7.30 -32.76 -21.41
CA THR A 113 8.57 -33.29 -20.88
C THR A 113 8.80 -32.88 -19.42
N GLY A 114 8.23 -31.77 -18.97
CA GLY A 114 8.49 -31.18 -17.65
C GLY A 114 9.85 -30.47 -17.57
N GLU A 115 10.60 -30.38 -18.66
CA GLU A 115 11.87 -29.70 -18.70
C GLU A 115 11.74 -28.20 -18.59
N VAL A 116 12.68 -27.57 -17.90
CA VAL A 116 12.73 -26.10 -17.71
C VAL A 116 13.35 -25.45 -18.94
N ASP A 117 12.67 -24.48 -19.51
CA ASP A 117 13.13 -23.67 -20.63
C ASP A 117 13.71 -22.36 -20.10
N THR A 118 15.03 -22.34 -19.91
CA THR A 118 15.72 -21.18 -19.33
C THR A 118 15.77 -19.99 -20.29
N GLU A 119 15.87 -20.23 -21.59
CA GLU A 119 15.91 -19.16 -22.60
C GLU A 119 14.58 -18.40 -22.65
N LEU A 120 13.45 -19.12 -22.62
CA LEU A 120 12.14 -18.50 -22.55
C LEU A 120 11.93 -17.79 -21.21
N ALA A 121 12.41 -18.34 -20.09
CA ALA A 121 12.30 -17.69 -18.79
C ALA A 121 13.03 -16.33 -18.77
N ASP A 122 14.15 -16.20 -19.46
CA ASP A 122 14.91 -14.94 -19.53
C ASP A 122 14.15 -13.81 -20.25
N LEU A 123 13.23 -14.13 -21.17
CA LEU A 123 12.33 -13.12 -21.75
C LEU A 123 11.39 -12.46 -20.74
N PHE A 124 11.10 -13.15 -19.63
CA PHE A 124 10.25 -12.67 -18.53
C PHE A 124 11.04 -12.03 -17.40
N LYS A 125 12.35 -12.21 -17.31
CA LYS A 125 13.22 -11.55 -16.33
C LYS A 125 13.49 -10.09 -16.69
N LYS A 126 12.43 -9.33 -17.04
CA LYS A 126 12.47 -7.95 -17.50
C LYS A 126 11.52 -7.08 -16.70
N SER A 127 11.73 -5.77 -16.72
CA SER A 127 10.96 -4.79 -15.93
C SER A 127 9.46 -4.83 -16.25
N TRP A 128 9.07 -5.06 -17.50
CA TRP A 128 7.66 -5.14 -17.87
C TRP A 128 6.92 -6.27 -17.15
N PHE A 129 7.56 -7.42 -16.96
CA PHE A 129 6.94 -8.55 -16.27
C PHE A 129 6.79 -8.30 -14.76
N TRP A 130 7.78 -7.65 -14.13
CA TRP A 130 7.67 -7.18 -12.75
C TRP A 130 6.50 -6.22 -12.54
N LYS A 131 6.34 -5.26 -13.46
CA LYS A 131 5.19 -4.35 -13.46
C LYS A 131 3.89 -5.13 -13.64
N PHE A 132 3.86 -6.08 -14.58
CA PHE A 132 2.69 -6.94 -14.79
C PHE A 132 2.30 -7.70 -13.53
N LEU A 133 3.25 -8.34 -12.83
CA LEU A 133 2.99 -9.02 -11.56
C LEU A 133 2.44 -8.06 -10.51
N THR A 134 3.05 -6.89 -10.37
CA THR A 134 2.62 -5.85 -9.43
C THR A 134 1.19 -5.39 -9.70
N TYR A 135 0.87 -5.07 -10.95
CA TYR A 135 -0.46 -4.61 -11.35
C TYR A 135 -1.52 -5.71 -11.25
N SER A 136 -1.11 -6.96 -11.53
CA SER A 136 -1.98 -8.12 -11.35
C SER A 136 -2.31 -8.33 -9.87
N TRP A 137 -1.31 -8.25 -9.00
CA TRP A 137 -1.51 -8.39 -7.57
C TRP A 137 -2.34 -7.23 -6.97
N ASN A 138 -2.23 -6.02 -7.53
CA ASN A 138 -3.05 -4.88 -7.13
C ASN A 138 -4.56 -5.14 -7.27
N ALA A 139 -4.97 -6.09 -8.11
CA ALA A 139 -6.37 -6.50 -8.18
C ALA A 139 -6.90 -7.02 -6.83
N ASN A 140 -6.06 -7.66 -6.00
CA ASN A 140 -6.44 -8.10 -4.66
C ASN A 140 -6.71 -6.93 -3.70
N LEU A 141 -6.01 -5.79 -3.92
CA LEU A 141 -6.21 -4.58 -3.10
C LEU A 141 -7.43 -3.78 -3.53
N PHE A 142 -7.60 -3.60 -4.84
CA PHE A 142 -8.61 -2.71 -5.43
C PHE A 142 -9.82 -3.45 -6.01
N GLY A 143 -9.79 -4.80 -5.99
CA GLY A 143 -10.80 -5.69 -6.55
C GLY A 143 -10.66 -5.94 -8.05
N PHE A 144 -9.97 -5.05 -8.76
CA PHE A 144 -9.86 -5.07 -10.21
C PHE A 144 -8.63 -4.31 -10.71
N SER A 145 -8.00 -4.82 -11.77
CA SER A 145 -6.95 -4.12 -12.53
C SER A 145 -7.16 -4.34 -14.02
N LEU A 146 -6.97 -3.32 -14.82
CA LEU A 146 -6.91 -3.42 -16.26
C LEU A 146 -5.49 -3.05 -16.69
N ILE A 147 -4.77 -4.01 -17.28
CA ILE A 147 -3.36 -3.87 -17.63
C ILE A 147 -3.26 -3.65 -19.13
N GLN A 148 -2.63 -2.56 -19.53
CA GLN A 148 -2.36 -2.21 -20.90
C GLN A 148 -0.92 -2.59 -21.25
N PHE A 149 -0.77 -3.29 -22.36
CA PHE A 149 0.53 -3.60 -22.92
C PHE A 149 0.96 -2.50 -23.90
N GLY A 150 2.22 -2.08 -23.78
CA GLY A 150 2.82 -1.07 -24.67
C GLY A 150 3.16 -1.62 -26.04
N ASP A 151 3.84 -0.79 -26.83
CA ASP A 151 4.27 -1.14 -28.18
C ASP A 151 5.24 -2.32 -28.17
N MET A 152 5.23 -3.08 -29.28
CA MET A 152 6.21 -4.11 -29.54
C MET A 152 7.47 -3.47 -30.13
N VAL A 153 8.63 -3.83 -29.61
CA VAL A 153 9.95 -3.33 -30.05
C VAL A 153 10.82 -4.48 -30.55
N ASP A 154 11.78 -4.19 -31.38
CA ASP A 154 12.72 -5.20 -31.90
C ASP A 154 13.45 -5.89 -30.74
N SER A 155 13.43 -7.21 -30.75
CA SER A 155 14.07 -8.01 -29.72
C SER A 155 15.56 -8.19 -29.97
N ALA A 156 16.35 -8.02 -28.95
CA ALA A 156 17.79 -8.36 -28.98
C ALA A 156 18.06 -9.84 -28.62
N SER A 157 17.03 -10.60 -28.18
CA SER A 157 17.22 -11.98 -27.68
C SER A 157 17.44 -13.01 -28.76
N GLY A 158 17.01 -12.76 -30.00
CA GLY A 158 16.99 -13.74 -31.07
C GLY A 158 15.93 -14.84 -30.96
N ILE A 159 15.20 -14.91 -29.85
CA ILE A 159 14.15 -15.92 -29.57
C ILE A 159 12.81 -15.47 -30.16
N VAL A 160 12.52 -14.20 -30.07
CA VAL A 160 11.33 -13.53 -30.62
C VAL A 160 11.76 -12.38 -31.52
N ALA A 161 10.98 -12.07 -32.54
CA ALA A 161 11.28 -10.93 -33.42
C ALA A 161 10.98 -9.61 -32.72
N LEU A 162 9.87 -9.54 -31.99
CA LEU A 162 9.41 -8.36 -31.29
C LEU A 162 9.15 -8.71 -29.82
N GLU A 163 9.48 -7.77 -28.93
CA GLU A 163 9.25 -7.87 -27.48
C GLU A 163 8.35 -6.75 -26.99
N ILE A 164 7.65 -7.01 -25.88
CA ILE A 164 6.88 -5.98 -25.17
C ILE A 164 7.84 -4.96 -24.56
N SER A 165 7.64 -3.68 -24.88
CA SER A 165 8.45 -2.58 -24.35
C SER A 165 8.15 -2.29 -22.88
N ASP A 166 6.86 -2.20 -22.53
CA ASP A 166 6.39 -1.88 -21.19
C ASP A 166 4.94 -2.32 -20.98
N VAL A 167 4.49 -2.26 -19.73
CA VAL A 167 3.09 -2.43 -19.34
C VAL A 167 2.71 -1.31 -18.40
N GLU A 168 1.48 -0.86 -18.49
CA GLU A 168 0.91 0.17 -17.62
C GLU A 168 -0.44 -0.27 -17.08
N GLU A 169 -0.78 0.18 -15.91
CA GLU A 169 -2.12 0.00 -15.36
C GLU A 169 -3.03 1.10 -15.90
N PHE A 170 -4.13 0.70 -16.54
CA PHE A 170 -5.12 1.66 -16.99
C PHE A 170 -5.74 2.40 -15.79
N PRO A 171 -5.94 3.72 -15.85
CA PRO A 171 -6.51 4.48 -14.75
C PRO A 171 -7.84 3.90 -14.30
N ARG A 172 -7.88 3.36 -13.09
CA ARG A 172 -9.02 2.60 -12.54
C ARG A 172 -10.32 3.39 -12.53
N GLU A 173 -10.22 4.70 -12.34
CA GLU A 173 -11.35 5.62 -12.28
C GLU A 173 -12.15 5.65 -13.58
N HIS A 174 -11.50 5.34 -14.70
CA HIS A 174 -12.09 5.32 -16.04
C HIS A 174 -12.58 3.95 -16.48
N VAL A 175 -12.47 2.92 -15.61
CA VAL A 175 -12.88 1.56 -15.95
C VAL A 175 -14.13 1.18 -15.17
N LYS A 176 -15.14 0.65 -15.86
CA LYS A 176 -16.34 0.06 -15.28
C LYS A 176 -16.34 -1.45 -15.56
N PRO A 177 -15.73 -2.23 -14.67
CA PRO A 177 -15.53 -3.67 -14.90
C PRO A 177 -16.84 -4.43 -14.97
N GLU A 178 -17.87 -4.00 -14.25
CA GLU A 178 -19.22 -4.59 -14.28
C GLU A 178 -19.82 -4.57 -15.68
N LEU A 179 -19.60 -3.44 -16.41
CA LEU A 179 -20.10 -3.23 -17.75
C LEU A 179 -19.09 -3.63 -18.85
N GLY A 180 -17.81 -3.85 -18.48
CA GLY A 180 -16.73 -4.14 -19.42
C GLY A 180 -16.38 -2.97 -20.33
N ILE A 181 -16.49 -1.72 -19.84
CA ILE A 181 -16.25 -0.52 -20.61
C ILE A 181 -15.20 0.40 -19.99
N ILE A 182 -14.50 1.11 -20.87
CA ILE A 182 -13.66 2.24 -20.53
C ILE A 182 -14.47 3.50 -20.85
N VAL A 183 -14.54 4.44 -19.91
CA VAL A 183 -15.26 5.70 -20.05
C VAL A 183 -14.29 6.87 -20.13
N ARG A 184 -14.69 7.93 -20.82
CA ARG A 184 -13.89 9.15 -20.93
C ARG A 184 -13.89 9.92 -19.61
N GLU A 185 -15.06 10.10 -19.05
CA GLU A 185 -15.25 10.68 -17.72
C GLU A 185 -15.83 9.60 -16.78
N PRO A 186 -15.41 9.52 -15.52
CA PRO A 186 -15.86 8.47 -14.60
C PRO A 186 -17.38 8.37 -14.42
N GLN A 187 -18.10 9.47 -14.66
CA GLN A 187 -19.55 9.58 -14.51
C GLN A 187 -20.32 9.14 -15.77
N ASP A 188 -19.63 8.94 -16.89
CA ASP A 188 -20.27 8.55 -18.15
C ASP A 188 -20.93 7.17 -18.01
N LYS A 189 -22.10 7.01 -18.63
CA LYS A 189 -22.85 5.74 -18.66
C LYS A 189 -22.46 4.86 -19.83
N THR A 190 -21.84 5.42 -20.84
CA THR A 190 -21.44 4.75 -22.08
C THR A 190 -19.96 4.92 -22.32
N GLY A 191 -19.33 3.94 -22.94
CA GLY A 191 -17.90 3.96 -23.21
C GLY A 191 -17.51 2.91 -24.24
N TRP A 192 -16.21 2.68 -24.37
CA TRP A 192 -15.64 1.67 -25.28
C TRP A 192 -15.57 0.33 -24.58
N ASN A 193 -16.12 -0.71 -25.22
CA ASN A 193 -15.98 -2.07 -24.71
C ASN A 193 -14.53 -2.54 -24.88
N TYR A 194 -13.85 -2.81 -23.76
CA TYR A 194 -12.45 -3.23 -23.80
C TYR A 194 -12.28 -4.75 -23.95
N ARG A 195 -13.39 -5.52 -23.84
CA ARG A 195 -13.38 -6.98 -24.03
C ARG A 195 -13.51 -7.40 -25.48
N THR A 196 -13.76 -6.46 -26.38
CA THR A 196 -13.99 -6.72 -27.81
C THR A 196 -13.20 -5.77 -28.70
N GLY A 197 -12.95 -6.21 -29.94
CA GLY A 197 -12.26 -5.39 -30.95
C GLY A 197 -10.79 -5.14 -30.62
N GLY A 198 -10.24 -4.04 -31.11
CA GLY A 198 -8.83 -3.72 -30.99
C GLY A 198 -8.34 -3.54 -29.54
N PHE A 199 -9.20 -3.17 -28.62
CA PHE A 199 -8.83 -3.06 -27.21
C PHE A 199 -8.48 -4.42 -26.56
N ALA A 200 -9.22 -5.47 -26.91
CA ALA A 200 -8.96 -6.81 -26.39
C ALA A 200 -7.59 -7.37 -26.79
N GLU A 201 -6.98 -6.80 -27.83
CA GLU A 201 -5.65 -7.20 -28.30
C GLU A 201 -4.50 -6.60 -27.48
N TRP A 202 -4.76 -5.60 -26.63
CA TRP A 202 -3.76 -4.87 -25.87
C TRP A 202 -4.04 -4.75 -24.39
N LEU A 203 -5.19 -5.26 -23.92
CA LEU A 203 -5.62 -5.15 -22.55
C LEU A 203 -5.84 -6.53 -21.93
N ILE A 204 -5.36 -6.71 -20.70
CA ILE A 204 -5.66 -7.89 -19.87
C ILE A 204 -6.40 -7.43 -18.62
N GLU A 205 -7.57 -8.03 -18.42
CA GLU A 205 -8.41 -7.84 -17.23
C GLU A 205 -8.01 -8.81 -16.12
N VAL A 206 -7.80 -8.28 -14.90
CA VAL A 206 -7.42 -9.03 -13.70
C VAL A 206 -8.38 -8.73 -12.56
N GLY A 207 -8.72 -9.75 -11.76
CA GLY A 207 -9.69 -9.65 -10.66
C GLY A 207 -11.12 -9.96 -11.08
N ASP A 208 -12.06 -9.77 -10.16
CA ASP A 208 -13.49 -9.98 -10.39
C ASP A 208 -14.20 -8.64 -10.59
N LYS A 209 -15.15 -8.62 -11.52
CA LYS A 209 -15.97 -7.43 -11.82
C LYS A 209 -16.85 -6.97 -10.66
N LYS A 210 -17.09 -7.80 -9.66
CA LYS A 210 -17.91 -7.50 -8.47
C LYS A 210 -17.09 -7.28 -7.22
N ASP A 211 -15.81 -7.66 -7.24
CA ASP A 211 -14.92 -7.48 -6.11
C ASP A 211 -14.54 -6.00 -5.98
N LEU A 212 -14.51 -5.52 -4.75
CA LEU A 212 -14.09 -4.16 -4.39
C LEU A 212 -12.73 -4.14 -3.68
N GLY A 213 -12.14 -5.31 -3.48
CA GLY A 213 -10.80 -5.49 -2.95
C GLY A 213 -10.68 -5.33 -1.43
N LEU A 214 -9.54 -5.75 -0.92
CA LEU A 214 -9.20 -5.73 0.50
C LEU A 214 -9.22 -4.32 1.13
N LEU A 215 -8.98 -3.30 0.32
CA LEU A 215 -9.00 -1.92 0.79
C LEU A 215 -10.39 -1.45 1.24
N LEU A 216 -11.46 -2.13 0.79
CA LEU A 216 -12.81 -1.82 1.28
C LEU A 216 -12.90 -1.98 2.81
N GLU A 217 -12.39 -3.10 3.34
CA GLU A 217 -12.40 -3.38 4.78
C GLU A 217 -11.29 -2.63 5.52
N ALA A 218 -10.16 -2.34 4.88
CA ALA A 218 -9.05 -1.65 5.50
C ALA A 218 -9.30 -0.14 5.69
N CYS A 219 -10.04 0.50 4.78
CA CYS A 219 -10.31 1.94 4.82
C CYS A 219 -10.92 2.44 6.14
N PRO A 220 -11.96 1.83 6.72
CA PRO A 220 -12.51 2.30 8.00
C PRO A 220 -11.50 2.28 9.13
N LEU A 221 -10.56 1.32 9.12
CA LEU A 221 -9.50 1.23 10.13
C LEU A 221 -8.46 2.33 9.94
N ALA A 222 -8.03 2.57 8.69
CA ALA A 222 -7.08 3.64 8.36
C ALA A 222 -7.67 5.03 8.65
N ILE A 223 -8.94 5.27 8.29
CA ILE A 223 -9.66 6.50 8.61
C ILE A 223 -9.73 6.68 10.13
N SER A 224 -10.12 5.64 10.88
CA SER A 224 -10.15 5.69 12.34
C SER A 224 -8.78 6.00 12.95
N ASN A 225 -7.70 5.42 12.39
CA ASN A 225 -6.33 5.65 12.87
C ASN A 225 -5.92 7.13 12.69
N LYS A 226 -6.16 7.67 11.50
CA LYS A 226 -5.92 9.09 11.18
C LYS A 226 -6.58 10.03 12.18
N TYR A 227 -7.84 9.78 12.53
CA TYR A 227 -8.57 10.61 13.50
C TYR A 227 -8.10 10.43 14.95
N MET A 228 -7.71 9.23 15.32
CA MET A 228 -7.16 9.00 16.65
C MET A 228 -5.85 9.77 16.85
N GLY A 229 -5.00 9.86 15.83
CA GLY A 229 -3.80 10.69 15.86
C GLY A 229 -4.13 12.17 16.07
N ILE A 230 -5.07 12.73 15.29
CA ILE A 230 -5.51 14.12 15.41
C ILE A 230 -6.05 14.41 16.82
N PHE A 231 -6.89 13.52 17.35
CA PHE A 231 -7.43 13.71 18.71
C PHE A 231 -6.36 13.59 19.79
N TRP A 232 -5.37 12.76 19.58
CA TRP A 232 -4.24 12.68 20.50
C TRP A 232 -3.43 13.96 20.49
N ASP A 233 -3.17 14.54 19.34
CA ASP A 233 -2.47 15.82 19.21
C ASP A 233 -3.28 16.95 19.86
N GLU A 234 -4.59 17.04 19.60
CA GLU A 234 -5.48 18.01 20.25
C GLU A 234 -5.52 17.82 21.77
N PHE A 235 -5.57 16.57 22.24
CA PHE A 235 -5.51 16.26 23.67
C PHE A 235 -4.16 16.69 24.27
N ALA A 236 -3.05 16.42 23.57
CA ALA A 236 -1.73 16.81 24.01
C ALA A 236 -1.60 18.36 24.11
N GLU A 237 -2.12 19.10 23.11
CA GLU A 237 -2.12 20.56 23.15
C GLU A 237 -2.93 21.11 24.34
N MET A 238 -4.08 20.51 24.63
CA MET A 238 -4.94 20.99 25.72
C MET A 238 -4.41 20.63 27.13
N PHE A 239 -3.83 19.45 27.30
CA PHE A 239 -3.51 18.91 28.62
C PHE A 239 -2.01 18.82 28.92
N ALA A 240 -1.13 18.82 27.93
CA ALA A 240 0.32 18.86 28.17
C ALA A 240 0.81 20.24 28.60
N ALA A 241 0.05 21.31 28.31
CA ALA A 241 0.38 22.65 28.72
C ALA A 241 -0.53 23.07 29.90
N PRO A 242 0.03 23.59 31.00
CA PRO A 242 -0.78 24.00 32.16
C PRO A 242 -1.75 25.11 31.74
N ILE A 243 -3.03 24.92 32.10
CA ILE A 243 -4.05 25.97 31.95
C ILE A 243 -3.71 27.11 32.91
N ARG A 244 -3.59 28.32 32.37
CA ARG A 244 -3.25 29.50 33.15
C ARG A 244 -4.53 30.22 33.55
N ILE A 245 -4.71 30.42 34.84
CA ILE A 245 -5.89 31.09 35.40
C ILE A 245 -5.42 32.38 36.05
N GLY A 246 -5.93 33.50 35.57
CA GLY A 246 -5.79 34.81 36.21
C GLY A 246 -7.07 35.14 36.98
N LYS A 247 -6.94 35.50 38.25
CA LYS A 247 -8.07 36.02 39.06
C LYS A 247 -7.92 37.53 39.25
N THR A 248 -8.94 38.30 38.91
CA THR A 248 -8.99 39.74 39.08
C THR A 248 -10.44 40.21 39.24
N ASN A 249 -10.63 41.45 39.67
CA ASN A 249 -11.96 42.04 39.64
C ASN A 249 -12.40 42.29 38.18
N VAL A 250 -13.29 41.47 37.65
CA VAL A 250 -13.75 41.48 36.25
C VAL A 250 -14.49 42.77 35.91
N GLN A 251 -15.03 43.50 36.89
CA GLN A 251 -15.68 44.80 36.69
C GLN A 251 -14.69 45.90 36.35
N ASN A 252 -13.41 45.75 36.68
CA ASN A 252 -12.34 46.67 36.30
C ASN A 252 -11.78 46.27 34.92
N GLU A 253 -12.28 46.91 33.86
CA GLU A 253 -11.94 46.58 32.49
C GLU A 253 -10.44 46.77 32.17
N GLY A 254 -9.79 47.74 32.83
CA GLY A 254 -8.35 48.00 32.67
C GLY A 254 -7.48 46.89 33.25
N GLU A 255 -7.78 46.40 34.41
CA GLU A 255 -7.05 45.30 35.06
C GLU A 255 -7.31 43.96 34.33
N ARG A 256 -8.54 43.71 33.88
CA ARG A 256 -8.89 42.53 33.09
C ARG A 256 -8.11 42.48 31.80
N SER A 257 -8.06 43.59 31.06
CA SER A 257 -7.32 43.67 29.79
C SER A 257 -5.81 43.47 30.01
N ARG A 258 -5.24 44.13 31.03
CA ARG A 258 -3.81 44.00 31.36
C ARG A 258 -3.45 42.57 31.77
N LEU A 259 -4.27 41.89 32.55
CA LEU A 259 -4.04 40.50 32.94
C LEU A 259 -4.22 39.57 31.76
N GLY A 260 -5.18 39.82 30.88
CA GLY A 260 -5.37 39.09 29.62
C GLY A 260 -4.18 39.19 28.68
N GLU A 261 -3.65 40.41 28.50
CA GLU A 261 -2.44 40.61 27.67
C GLU A 261 -1.23 39.91 28.28
N MET A 262 -1.04 39.96 29.57
CA MET A 262 0.04 39.28 30.28
C MET A 262 -0.04 37.76 30.12
N LEU A 263 -1.24 37.18 30.20
CA LEU A 263 -1.46 35.75 30.00
C LEU A 263 -1.27 35.32 28.52
N GLU A 264 -1.65 36.20 27.58
CA GLU A 264 -1.43 35.98 26.13
C GLU A 264 0.05 36.01 25.79
N ASP A 265 0.84 36.94 26.36
CA ASP A 265 2.28 37.06 26.15
C ASP A 265 3.07 35.88 26.74
N MET A 266 2.51 35.18 27.72
CA MET A 266 3.15 34.01 28.33
C MET A 266 3.16 32.75 27.41
N GLY A 267 2.55 32.81 26.22
CA GLY A 267 2.64 31.76 25.17
C GLY A 267 1.27 31.16 24.79
N ARG A 268 1.30 30.09 23.96
CA ARG A 268 0.14 29.48 23.27
C ARG A 268 -0.83 28.70 24.16
N ASN A 269 -0.62 28.65 25.46
CA ASN A 269 -1.45 27.84 26.37
C ASN A 269 -2.85 28.43 26.53
N ALA A 270 -3.83 27.57 26.78
CA ALA A 270 -5.17 28.02 27.16
C ALA A 270 -5.13 28.86 28.43
N TRP A 271 -5.80 29.99 28.42
CA TRP A 271 -5.88 30.89 29.59
C TRP A 271 -7.30 31.48 29.75
N GLY A 272 -7.62 31.82 30.95
CA GLY A 272 -8.87 32.53 31.29
C GLY A 272 -8.69 33.52 32.41
N VAL A 273 -9.42 34.65 32.35
CA VAL A 273 -9.49 35.63 33.42
C VAL A 273 -10.88 35.56 34.05
N PHE A 274 -10.91 35.36 35.36
CA PHE A 274 -12.13 35.14 36.13
C PHE A 274 -12.22 36.12 37.28
N ASP A 275 -13.42 36.33 37.81
CA ASP A 275 -13.63 37.18 39.00
C ASP A 275 -13.01 36.52 40.25
N ASN A 276 -12.57 37.35 41.19
CA ASN A 276 -11.98 36.85 42.44
C ASN A 276 -12.93 35.96 43.23
N ASP A 277 -14.24 36.17 43.12
CA ASP A 277 -15.29 35.40 43.80
C ASP A 277 -15.73 34.15 42.98
N THR A 278 -15.16 33.92 41.82
CA THR A 278 -15.49 32.76 40.99
C THR A 278 -14.59 31.59 41.37
N ASP A 279 -15.18 30.56 41.91
CA ASP A 279 -14.49 29.31 42.18
C ASP A 279 -14.52 28.44 40.92
N ILE A 280 -13.36 28.21 40.33
CA ILE A 280 -13.22 27.40 39.12
C ILE A 280 -12.54 26.12 39.54
N GLU A 281 -13.31 25.09 39.61
CA GLU A 281 -12.80 23.75 39.71
C GLU A 281 -12.44 23.23 38.31
N ILE A 282 -11.16 23.21 37.96
CA ILE A 282 -10.69 22.44 36.83
C ILE A 282 -10.73 20.99 37.29
N VAL A 283 -11.81 20.31 36.92
CA VAL A 283 -11.87 18.86 37.09
C VAL A 283 -10.83 18.26 36.15
N GLU A 284 -9.58 18.26 36.63
CA GLU A 284 -8.59 17.38 36.05
C GLU A 284 -9.19 15.97 36.13
N SER A 285 -9.55 15.40 34.98
CA SER A 285 -9.89 14.00 34.97
C SER A 285 -8.64 13.28 35.47
N ASN A 286 -8.66 12.83 36.72
CA ASN A 286 -7.59 12.11 37.40
C ASN A 286 -7.25 10.76 36.72
N LYS A 287 -7.60 10.64 35.47
CA LYS A 287 -7.27 9.49 34.61
C LYS A 287 -5.91 9.74 33.97
N LYS A 288 -4.87 9.44 34.77
CA LYS A 288 -3.49 9.33 34.28
C LYS A 288 -3.36 8.48 32.99
N ASP A 289 -4.44 7.77 32.60
CA ASP A 289 -4.49 6.84 31.48
C ASP A 289 -5.35 7.32 30.32
N ALA A 290 -5.80 8.59 30.30
CA ALA A 290 -6.68 9.08 29.23
C ALA A 290 -6.03 9.00 27.85
N TYR A 291 -4.71 9.20 27.75
CA TYR A 291 -3.93 9.06 26.52
C TYR A 291 -3.92 7.60 26.01
N LEU A 292 -3.99 6.60 26.92
CA LEU A 292 -4.00 5.19 26.55
C LEU A 292 -5.23 4.79 25.72
N VAL A 293 -6.32 5.57 25.79
CA VAL A 293 -7.53 5.29 25.00
C VAL A 293 -7.24 5.47 23.51
N TYR A 294 -6.51 6.52 23.15
CA TYR A 294 -6.13 6.80 21.77
C TYR A 294 -5.11 5.79 21.29
N ASP A 295 -4.05 5.56 22.07
CA ASP A 295 -2.98 4.61 21.80
C ASP A 295 -3.52 3.20 21.56
N LYS A 296 -4.30 2.65 22.51
CA LYS A 296 -4.91 1.32 22.35
C LYS A 296 -5.87 1.23 21.17
N ARG A 297 -6.54 2.32 20.80
CA ARG A 297 -7.40 2.32 19.62
C ARG A 297 -6.59 2.28 18.34
N MET A 298 -5.49 3.04 18.25
CA MET A 298 -4.56 3.02 17.13
C MET A 298 -3.94 1.63 16.99
N GLU A 299 -3.38 1.08 18.06
CA GLU A 299 -2.83 -0.29 18.10
C GLU A 299 -3.85 -1.35 17.61
N ARG A 300 -5.11 -1.25 18.06
CA ARG A 300 -6.16 -2.17 17.61
C ARG A 300 -6.48 -2.03 16.12
N ASN A 301 -6.48 -0.82 15.59
CA ASN A 301 -6.68 -0.57 14.16
C ASN A 301 -5.53 -1.16 13.35
N GLU A 302 -4.29 -0.97 13.78
CA GLU A 302 -3.08 -1.50 13.14
C GLU A 302 -3.06 -3.04 13.14
N LYS A 303 -3.36 -3.65 14.30
CA LYS A 303 -3.55 -5.10 14.39
C LYS A 303 -4.68 -5.59 13.48
N GLY A 304 -5.74 -4.81 13.29
CA GLY A 304 -6.82 -5.09 12.34
C GLY A 304 -6.33 -5.08 10.89
N MET A 305 -5.59 -4.05 10.50
CA MET A 305 -5.00 -3.92 9.16
C MET A 305 -3.99 -5.04 8.89
N SER A 306 -3.15 -5.40 9.87
CA SER A 306 -2.23 -6.54 9.77
C SER A 306 -2.95 -7.87 9.55
N LYS A 307 -4.01 -8.15 10.33
CA LYS A 307 -4.83 -9.37 10.16
C LYS A 307 -5.46 -9.47 8.80
N LEU A 308 -6.00 -8.36 8.29
CA LEU A 308 -6.62 -8.32 6.95
C LEU A 308 -5.59 -8.59 5.84
N THR A 309 -4.37 -8.09 5.98
CA THR A 309 -3.37 -8.12 4.91
C THR A 309 -2.46 -9.35 5.00
N LEU A 310 -1.97 -9.67 6.20
CA LEU A 310 -0.96 -10.71 6.46
C LEU A 310 -1.52 -11.94 7.17
N GLY A 311 -2.79 -11.91 7.61
CA GLY A 311 -3.40 -12.99 8.37
C GLY A 311 -2.95 -13.08 9.84
N ASN A 312 -2.02 -12.25 10.27
CA ASN A 312 -1.48 -12.23 11.62
C ASN A 312 -1.36 -10.80 12.17
N THR A 313 -1.07 -10.69 13.48
CA THR A 313 -0.98 -9.39 14.17
C THR A 313 0.46 -8.96 14.47
N MET A 314 1.43 -9.81 14.22
CA MET A 314 2.82 -9.52 14.57
C MET A 314 3.41 -8.53 13.57
N THR A 315 3.57 -7.32 14.04
CA THR A 315 4.45 -6.32 13.46
C THR A 315 5.86 -6.51 14.03
N VAL A 316 6.82 -5.87 13.38
CA VAL A 316 8.26 -5.95 13.70
C VAL A 316 8.59 -5.56 15.15
N ASP A 317 7.64 -4.96 15.86
CA ASP A 317 7.85 -4.31 17.17
C ASP A 317 7.57 -5.20 18.39
N ASP A 318 6.88 -6.33 18.22
CA ASP A 318 6.62 -7.22 19.36
C ASP A 318 7.73 -8.27 19.48
N GLY A 319 8.49 -8.19 20.56
CA GLY A 319 9.53 -9.16 20.95
C GLY A 319 8.95 -10.56 21.20
N SER A 320 8.56 -11.24 20.13
CA SER A 320 8.01 -12.59 20.19
C SER A 320 9.08 -13.64 20.42
N SER A 321 8.70 -14.75 21.07
CA SER A 321 9.55 -15.93 21.10
C SER A 321 9.77 -16.43 19.66
N ARG A 322 10.94 -16.96 19.35
CA ARG A 322 11.30 -17.50 18.02
C ARG A 322 10.23 -18.47 17.47
N ALA A 323 9.61 -19.25 18.34
CA ALA A 323 8.55 -20.18 17.95
C ALA A 323 7.26 -19.48 17.48
N GLN A 324 6.85 -18.38 18.13
CA GLN A 324 5.69 -17.59 17.71
C GLN A 324 5.97 -16.87 16.37
N GLY A 325 7.17 -16.31 16.19
CA GLY A 325 7.58 -15.71 14.93
C GLY A 325 7.46 -16.67 13.76
N GLN A 326 7.87 -17.92 13.92
CA GLN A 326 7.78 -18.95 12.89
C GLN A 326 6.31 -19.29 12.51
N VAL A 327 5.41 -19.39 13.49
CA VAL A 327 3.98 -19.64 13.22
C VAL A 327 3.36 -18.47 12.43
N HIS A 328 3.68 -17.24 12.79
CA HIS A 328 3.17 -16.05 12.08
C HIS A 328 3.73 -15.95 10.66
N GLU A 329 4.99 -16.30 10.48
CA GLU A 329 5.60 -16.33 9.15
C GLU A 329 4.92 -17.38 8.26
N ASN A 330 4.61 -18.56 8.79
CA ASN A 330 3.91 -19.61 8.04
C ASN A 330 2.53 -19.15 7.57
N VAL A 331 1.75 -18.48 8.43
CA VAL A 331 0.44 -17.93 8.02
C VAL A 331 0.58 -16.91 6.88
N THR A 332 1.58 -16.04 6.95
CA THR A 332 1.82 -15.08 5.85
C THR A 332 2.24 -15.81 4.57
N ASN A 333 3.08 -16.84 4.68
CA ASN A 333 3.50 -17.63 3.53
C ASN A 333 2.33 -18.36 2.87
N ASP A 334 1.38 -18.91 3.66
CA ASP A 334 0.16 -19.54 3.14
C ASP A 334 -0.69 -18.56 2.30
N ILE A 335 -0.78 -17.30 2.74
CA ILE A 335 -1.48 -16.24 1.99
C ILE A 335 -0.74 -15.92 0.69
N VAL A 336 0.58 -15.78 0.75
CA VAL A 336 1.42 -15.53 -0.44
C VAL A 336 1.33 -16.69 -1.42
N ASP A 337 1.25 -17.93 -0.95
CA ASP A 337 1.06 -19.11 -1.80
C ASP A 337 -0.31 -19.13 -2.48
N SER A 338 -1.35 -18.56 -1.84
CA SER A 338 -2.62 -18.31 -2.51
C SER A 338 -2.48 -17.27 -3.63
N ASP A 339 -1.82 -16.16 -3.36
CA ASP A 339 -1.53 -15.12 -4.36
C ASP A 339 -0.73 -15.70 -5.56
N LYS A 340 0.27 -16.56 -5.28
CA LYS A 340 1.06 -17.27 -6.29
C LYS A 340 0.19 -18.11 -7.20
N ARG A 341 -0.79 -18.84 -6.64
CA ARG A 341 -1.72 -19.68 -7.45
C ARG A 341 -2.59 -18.82 -8.35
N GLU A 342 -3.16 -17.74 -7.84
CA GLU A 342 -4.00 -16.84 -8.63
C GLU A 342 -3.23 -16.23 -9.81
N ILE A 343 -2.02 -15.74 -9.55
CA ILE A 343 -1.15 -15.18 -10.59
C ILE A 343 -0.70 -16.27 -11.58
N MET A 344 -0.40 -17.47 -11.12
CA MET A 344 -0.04 -18.58 -11.99
C MET A 344 -1.19 -18.93 -12.97
N PHE A 345 -2.43 -18.96 -12.48
CA PHE A 345 -3.61 -19.17 -13.34
C PHE A 345 -3.75 -18.00 -14.32
N LEU A 346 -3.65 -16.76 -13.86
CA LEU A 346 -3.72 -15.58 -14.71
C LEU A 346 -2.70 -15.64 -15.86
N ILE A 347 -1.45 -15.98 -15.54
CA ILE A 347 -0.38 -16.06 -16.54
C ILE A 347 -0.67 -17.17 -17.54
N ASN A 348 -1.01 -18.36 -17.08
CA ASN A 348 -1.24 -19.50 -17.97
C ASN A 348 -2.51 -19.37 -18.83
N GLU A 349 -3.58 -18.77 -18.28
CA GLU A 349 -4.88 -18.71 -18.94
C GLU A 349 -5.10 -17.45 -19.75
N LYS A 350 -4.43 -16.33 -19.38
CA LYS A 350 -4.62 -15.04 -20.06
C LYS A 350 -3.35 -14.51 -20.70
N LEU A 351 -2.23 -14.43 -19.95
CA LEU A 351 -1.01 -13.82 -20.45
C LEU A 351 -0.35 -14.67 -21.54
N PHE A 352 -0.21 -15.98 -21.36
CA PHE A 352 0.43 -16.85 -22.35
C PHE A 352 -0.33 -16.88 -23.67
N PRO A 353 -1.65 -17.09 -23.72
CA PRO A 353 -2.41 -16.98 -24.96
C PRO A 353 -2.27 -15.62 -25.63
N PHE A 354 -2.27 -14.52 -24.84
CA PHE A 354 -2.05 -13.19 -25.35
C PHE A 354 -0.67 -13.05 -26.03
N LEU A 355 0.39 -13.54 -25.36
CA LEU A 355 1.77 -13.47 -25.88
C LEU A 355 1.97 -14.38 -27.10
N ILE A 356 1.36 -15.56 -27.15
CA ILE A 356 1.37 -16.44 -28.32
C ILE A 356 0.81 -15.71 -29.56
N ASN A 357 -0.29 -15.00 -29.39
CA ASN A 357 -0.87 -14.18 -30.48
C ASN A 357 0.06 -13.03 -30.92
N LYS A 358 1.02 -12.63 -30.08
CA LYS A 358 2.05 -11.64 -30.39
C LYS A 358 3.37 -12.27 -30.91
N GLY A 359 3.40 -13.58 -31.10
CA GLY A 359 4.55 -14.29 -31.69
C GLY A 359 5.56 -14.85 -30.70
N TYR A 360 5.21 -14.93 -29.39
CA TYR A 360 6.05 -15.62 -28.41
C TYR A 360 5.92 -17.14 -28.55
N PRO A 361 7.03 -17.92 -28.53
CA PRO A 361 7.00 -19.38 -28.69
C PRO A 361 6.63 -20.09 -27.39
N LEU A 362 5.44 -19.80 -26.88
CA LEU A 362 4.93 -20.33 -25.59
C LEU A 362 3.94 -21.49 -25.78
N GLU A 363 3.71 -21.96 -27.01
CA GLU A 363 2.85 -23.11 -27.28
C GLU A 363 3.39 -24.36 -26.57
N GLY A 364 2.54 -25.04 -25.82
CA GLY A 364 2.93 -26.22 -25.03
C GLY A 364 3.80 -25.92 -23.81
N LYS A 365 3.98 -24.67 -23.44
CA LYS A 365 4.71 -24.23 -22.26
C LYS A 365 3.75 -23.82 -21.14
N LYS A 366 4.23 -23.90 -19.90
CA LYS A 366 3.49 -23.54 -18.69
C LYS A 366 4.39 -22.76 -17.74
N PHE A 367 3.84 -21.69 -17.17
CA PHE A 367 4.46 -20.97 -16.06
C PHE A 367 4.25 -21.72 -14.76
N LYS A 368 5.31 -21.85 -13.97
CA LYS A 368 5.28 -22.35 -12.59
C LYS A 368 6.15 -21.47 -11.70
N TRP A 369 5.75 -21.33 -10.45
CA TRP A 369 6.66 -20.81 -9.43
C TRP A 369 7.72 -21.86 -9.13
N ASP A 370 8.94 -21.40 -8.85
CA ASP A 370 10.01 -22.26 -8.38
C ASP A 370 9.84 -22.44 -6.86
N ASP A 371 9.23 -23.55 -6.48
CA ASP A 371 9.02 -23.91 -5.08
C ASP A 371 10.21 -24.72 -4.51
N SER A 372 11.35 -24.75 -5.22
CA SER A 372 12.57 -25.33 -4.65
C SER A 372 12.94 -24.54 -3.39
N GLU A 373 12.91 -25.20 -2.25
CA GLU A 373 13.34 -24.58 -0.99
C GLU A 373 14.80 -24.15 -1.14
N LYS A 374 15.04 -22.84 -1.10
CA LYS A 374 16.37 -22.29 -0.94
C LYS A 374 16.80 -22.55 0.50
N LEU A 375 17.25 -23.77 0.75
CA LEU A 375 17.79 -24.16 2.03
C LEU A 375 18.91 -23.18 2.41
N ASN A 376 18.97 -22.83 3.68
CA ASN A 376 20.09 -22.10 4.23
C ASN A 376 21.39 -22.88 3.88
N ILE A 377 22.47 -22.16 3.58
CA ILE A 377 23.76 -22.76 3.18
C ILE A 377 24.24 -23.85 4.17
N LYS A 378 23.95 -23.72 5.47
CA LYS A 378 24.26 -24.72 6.48
C LYS A 378 23.40 -25.97 6.32
N ASP A 379 22.11 -25.83 6.24
CA ASP A 379 21.16 -26.95 6.10
C ASP A 379 21.41 -27.69 4.79
N GLN A 380 21.73 -26.92 3.73
CA GLN A 380 22.15 -27.46 2.44
C GLN A 380 23.45 -28.26 2.52
N ALA A 381 24.46 -27.71 3.22
CA ALA A 381 25.74 -28.41 3.43
C ALA A 381 25.58 -29.67 4.27
N ASP A 382 24.66 -29.71 5.21
CA ASP A 382 24.37 -30.89 6.01
C ASP A 382 23.65 -31.97 5.19
N ILE A 383 22.73 -31.60 4.32
CA ILE A 383 22.08 -32.50 3.35
C ILE A 383 23.14 -33.04 2.36
N ASP A 384 23.96 -32.17 1.79
CA ASP A 384 25.02 -32.61 0.86
C ASP A 384 26.06 -33.52 1.52
N LYS A 385 26.37 -33.30 2.78
CA LYS A 385 27.19 -34.22 3.58
C LYS A 385 26.52 -35.59 3.71
N TRP A 386 25.24 -35.62 4.05
CA TRP A 386 24.47 -36.85 4.15
C TRP A 386 24.41 -37.57 2.79
N LEU A 387 24.15 -36.84 1.71
CA LEU A 387 24.11 -37.41 0.36
C LEU A 387 25.46 -38.01 -0.05
N LEU A 388 26.60 -37.36 0.26
CA LEU A 388 27.95 -37.89 0.01
C LEU A 388 28.28 -39.13 0.83
N GLU A 389 27.58 -39.38 1.93
CA GLU A 389 27.78 -40.58 2.75
C GLU A 389 27.16 -41.83 2.11
N TYR A 390 26.08 -41.67 1.34
CA TYR A 390 25.30 -42.76 0.74
C TYR A 390 25.33 -42.83 -0.78
N PHE A 391 25.75 -41.75 -1.47
CA PHE A 391 25.73 -41.65 -2.92
C PHE A 391 27.01 -41.04 -3.47
N ASP A 392 27.42 -41.48 -4.64
CA ASP A 392 28.47 -40.83 -5.41
C ASP A 392 27.85 -39.70 -6.22
N ILE A 393 28.28 -38.46 -5.96
CA ILE A 393 27.74 -37.25 -6.60
C ILE A 393 28.83 -36.63 -7.48
N GLU A 394 28.47 -36.18 -8.66
CA GLU A 394 29.43 -35.54 -9.57
C GLU A 394 29.96 -34.21 -8.98
N VAL A 395 31.26 -33.96 -9.18
CA VAL A 395 31.95 -32.74 -8.69
C VAL A 395 31.32 -31.48 -9.28
N GLU A 396 30.77 -31.59 -10.50
CA GLU A 396 30.12 -30.52 -11.22
C GLU A 396 28.88 -29.98 -10.46
N TYR A 397 28.15 -30.83 -9.75
CA TYR A 397 27.05 -30.45 -8.89
C TYR A 397 27.50 -29.45 -7.79
N PHE A 398 28.63 -29.73 -7.14
CA PHE A 398 29.15 -28.85 -6.07
C PHE A 398 29.73 -27.55 -6.63
N LYS A 399 30.36 -27.59 -7.82
CA LYS A 399 30.88 -26.40 -8.49
C LYS A 399 29.74 -25.43 -8.85
N SER A 400 28.67 -25.93 -9.44
CA SER A 400 27.52 -25.12 -9.83
C SER A 400 26.76 -24.57 -8.61
N LYS A 401 26.60 -25.40 -7.58
CA LYS A 401 25.80 -25.08 -6.41
C LYS A 401 26.48 -24.09 -5.45
N TYR A 402 27.79 -24.24 -5.21
CA TYR A 402 28.53 -23.42 -4.27
C TYR A 402 29.42 -22.36 -4.93
N ASN A 403 29.37 -22.25 -6.25
CA ASN A 403 30.18 -21.33 -7.07
C ASN A 403 31.65 -21.29 -6.62
N SER A 404 32.24 -22.47 -6.38
CA SER A 404 33.58 -22.63 -5.81
C SER A 404 34.50 -23.39 -6.77
N SER A 405 35.80 -23.08 -6.72
CA SER A 405 36.84 -23.71 -7.52
C SER A 405 37.20 -25.11 -6.95
N ILE A 406 36.23 -26.03 -7.00
CA ILE A 406 36.47 -27.41 -6.56
C ILE A 406 37.12 -28.18 -7.72
N ILE A 407 38.24 -28.84 -7.46
CA ILE A 407 38.99 -29.59 -8.48
C ILE A 407 38.54 -31.04 -8.49
N ASP A 408 38.57 -31.71 -7.33
CA ASP A 408 38.24 -33.14 -7.18
C ASP A 408 37.94 -33.48 -5.72
N TYR A 409 37.43 -34.69 -5.47
CA TYR A 409 37.24 -35.24 -4.15
C TYR A 409 38.57 -35.52 -3.43
N LYS A 410 38.65 -35.23 -2.11
CA LYS A 410 39.75 -35.76 -1.29
C LYS A 410 39.64 -37.29 -1.23
N LYS A 411 40.69 -38.01 -1.64
CA LYS A 411 40.75 -39.46 -1.42
C LYS A 411 40.65 -39.73 0.08
N LYS A 412 39.64 -40.49 0.52
CA LYS A 412 39.56 -40.99 1.87
C LYS A 412 40.78 -41.88 2.08
N GLU A 413 41.70 -41.52 2.99
CA GLU A 413 42.72 -42.44 3.49
C GLU A 413 41.97 -43.60 4.14
N VAL A 414 42.03 -44.77 3.54
CA VAL A 414 41.59 -46.00 4.16
C VAL A 414 42.58 -46.23 5.31
N LYS A 415 42.18 -45.96 6.56
CA LYS A 415 42.91 -46.41 7.72
C LYS A 415 42.99 -47.92 7.63
N GLY A 416 44.17 -48.41 7.22
CA GLY A 416 44.47 -49.82 7.16
C GLY A 416 44.24 -50.44 8.53
N GLY A 417 43.31 -51.38 8.59
CA GLY A 417 43.17 -52.23 9.75
C GLY A 417 44.47 -52.96 9.97
N THR A 418 45.17 -52.65 11.07
CA THR A 418 46.23 -53.48 11.58
C THR A 418 45.61 -54.79 12.05
N ASP A 419 45.79 -55.81 11.21
CA ASP A 419 45.62 -57.19 11.57
C ASP A 419 46.64 -57.48 12.68
N ALA A 420 46.24 -57.61 13.92
CA ALA A 420 47.02 -58.14 14.99
C ALA A 420 46.63 -59.62 15.16
N GLY A 421 47.28 -60.44 14.35
CA GLY A 421 47.44 -61.86 14.67
C GLY A 421 48.47 -62.05 15.73
N LYS A 422 48.06 -62.51 16.89
CA LYS A 422 48.66 -63.65 17.65
C LYS A 422 47.85 -63.87 18.90
#